data_826a31f92aa49cbe7fbd063f24e005b9
#
_entry.id   826a31f92aa49cbe7fbd063f24e005b9
#
_cell.length_a   1.000
_cell.length_b   1.000
_cell.length_c   1.000
_cell.angle_alpha   90.00
_cell.angle_beta   90.00
_cell.angle_gamma   90.00
#
_symmetry.space_group_name_H-M   'P 1'
#
loop_
_entity.id
_entity.type
_entity.pdbx_description
1 polymer ?
#
loop_
_entity_poly.entity_id
_entity_poly.type
_entity_poly.pdbx_seq_one_letter_code
_entity_poly.pdbx_strand_id
1 'polypeptide(L)' 'IRYDFDNKWSVSLLWGENPYGEANDFGQATSYEVAVFTPNGDFLALTEYDDVIGHKSWDAVKFILEKVNDGNAIDLELNY' A
#
# COMPACT_ATOMS: atom_id res chain seq x y z
N ILE A 1 -4.72 1.30 8.81
CA ILE A 1 -5.38 2.53 8.37
C ILE A 1 -5.81 2.42 6.91
N ARG A 2 -6.89 3.03 6.57
CA ARG A 2 -7.42 3.03 5.21
C ARG A 2 -7.58 4.45 4.72
N TYR A 3 -7.08 4.70 3.51
CA TYR A 3 -7.24 5.97 2.80
C TYR A 3 -8.28 5.78 1.71
N ASP A 4 -9.37 6.55 1.77
CA ASP A 4 -10.40 6.56 0.74
C ASP A 4 -10.24 7.84 -0.07
N PHE A 5 -10.07 7.71 -1.38
CA PHE A 5 -9.83 8.85 -2.28
C PHE A 5 -11.14 9.30 -2.94
N ASP A 6 -11.15 10.54 -3.42
CA ASP A 6 -12.32 11.12 -4.11
C ASP A 6 -12.70 10.34 -5.37
N ASN A 7 -11.75 9.67 -5.99
CA ASN A 7 -11.98 8.82 -7.17
C ASN A 7 -12.55 7.44 -6.84
N LYS A 8 -12.89 7.20 -5.57
CA LYS A 8 -13.47 5.96 -5.05
C LYS A 8 -12.48 4.80 -4.90
N TRP A 9 -11.25 4.96 -5.30
CA TRP A 9 -10.20 4.00 -4.97
C TRP A 9 -9.79 4.14 -3.51
N SER A 10 -9.25 3.08 -2.94
CA SER A 10 -8.82 3.07 -1.55
C SER A 10 -7.49 2.34 -1.41
N VAL A 11 -6.74 2.69 -0.38
CA VAL A 11 -5.50 2.02 -0.01
C VAL A 11 -5.56 1.65 1.46
N SER A 12 -5.28 0.40 1.78
CA SER A 12 -5.17 -0.07 3.16
C SER A 12 -3.70 -0.22 3.52
N LEU A 13 -3.31 0.38 4.64
CA LEU A 13 -1.97 0.29 5.20
C LEU A 13 -2.03 -0.39 6.54
N LEU A 14 -1.20 -1.40 6.72
CA LEU A 14 -0.94 -1.99 8.02
C LEU A 14 0.53 -1.77 8.35
N TRP A 15 0.78 -1.28 9.54
CA TRP A 15 2.12 -1.23 10.10
C TRP A 15 2.01 -1.64 11.56
N GLY A 16 3.09 -2.07 12.13
CA GLY A 16 3.09 -2.45 13.51
C GLY A 16 4.50 -2.66 13.95
N GLU A 17 4.66 -3.22 15.14
CA GLU A 17 5.95 -3.74 15.51
C GLU A 17 6.31 -4.80 14.47
N ASN A 18 7.30 -4.49 13.67
CA ASN A 18 7.82 -5.45 12.75
C ASN A 18 8.30 -6.64 13.59
N PRO A 19 7.82 -7.87 13.31
CA PRO A 19 8.27 -9.04 14.05
C PRO A 19 9.79 -9.25 13.98
N TYR A 20 10.45 -8.59 13.04
CA TYR A 20 11.91 -8.61 12.90
C TYR A 20 12.58 -7.44 13.62
N GLY A 21 11.81 -6.62 14.33
CA GLY A 21 12.35 -5.49 15.10
C GLY A 21 12.85 -4.32 14.27
N GLU A 22 12.50 -4.26 13.01
CA GLU A 22 12.92 -3.17 12.15
C GLU A 22 12.12 -1.89 12.44
N ALA A 23 12.81 -0.90 12.95
CA ALA A 23 12.27 0.44 13.15
C ALA A 23 13.40 1.44 12.90
N ASN A 24 13.03 2.67 12.50
CA ASN A 24 14.04 3.72 12.37
C ASN A 24 14.46 4.21 13.78
N ASP A 25 15.44 5.12 13.82
CA ASP A 25 15.99 5.65 15.07
C ASP A 25 14.94 6.41 15.90
N PHE A 26 13.78 6.73 15.33
CA PHE A 26 12.69 7.40 16.02
C PHE A 26 11.60 6.42 16.48
N GLY A 27 11.83 5.11 16.34
CA GLY A 27 10.87 4.10 16.73
C GLY A 27 9.69 3.94 15.76
N GLN A 28 9.77 4.54 14.58
CA GLN A 28 8.72 4.41 13.56
C GLN A 28 8.89 3.09 12.81
N ALA A 29 7.77 2.50 12.43
CA ALA A 29 7.79 1.31 11.59
C ALA A 29 8.46 1.64 10.25
N THR A 30 9.36 0.77 9.81
CA THR A 30 10.05 0.90 8.52
C THR A 30 9.48 -0.04 7.47
N SER A 31 8.47 -0.83 7.85
CA SER A 31 7.89 -1.86 7.00
C SER A 31 6.37 -1.78 7.04
N TYR A 32 5.76 -1.79 5.87
CA TYR A 32 4.32 -1.65 5.71
C TYR A 32 3.77 -2.76 4.83
N GLU A 33 2.54 -3.17 5.13
CA GLU A 33 1.73 -3.99 4.22
C GLU A 33 0.73 -3.07 3.52
N VAL A 34 0.60 -3.23 2.21
CA VAL A 34 -0.22 -2.37 1.37
C VAL A 34 -1.18 -3.20 0.54
N ALA A 35 -2.43 -2.79 0.52
CA ALA A 35 -3.45 -3.31 -0.39
C ALA A 35 -4.17 -2.15 -1.05
N VAL A 36 -4.51 -2.30 -2.32
CA VAL A 36 -5.24 -1.31 -3.09
C VAL A 36 -6.60 -1.88 -3.46
N PHE A 37 -7.65 -1.09 -3.28
CA PHE A 37 -9.03 -1.50 -3.59
C PHE A 37 -9.58 -0.64 -4.72
N THR A 38 -10.26 -1.30 -5.66
CA THR A 38 -10.97 -0.63 -6.75
C THR A 38 -12.23 0.07 -6.22
N PRO A 39 -12.86 0.93 -7.02
CA PRO A 39 -14.13 1.55 -6.63
C PRO A 39 -15.24 0.56 -6.31
N ASN A 40 -15.18 -0.65 -6.85
CA ASN A 40 -16.15 -1.71 -6.57
C ASN A 40 -15.87 -2.46 -5.26
N GLY A 41 -14.77 -2.13 -4.59
CA GLY A 41 -14.37 -2.80 -3.36
C GLY A 41 -13.54 -4.05 -3.55
N ASP A 42 -13.14 -4.36 -4.77
CA ASP A 42 -12.29 -5.51 -5.07
C ASP A 42 -10.81 -5.16 -4.89
N PHE A 43 -9.99 -6.15 -4.59
CA PHE A 43 -8.55 -5.94 -4.56
C PHE A 43 -8.00 -5.70 -5.97
N LEU A 44 -7.05 -4.77 -6.07
CA LEU A 44 -6.19 -4.69 -7.24
C LEU A 44 -5.02 -5.65 -7.02
N ALA A 45 -4.79 -6.56 -7.96
CA ALA A 45 -3.67 -7.50 -7.86
C ALA A 45 -2.35 -6.75 -8.05
N LEU A 46 -1.55 -6.63 -6.99
CA LEU A 46 -0.26 -5.93 -7.03
C LEU A 46 0.87 -6.85 -7.48
N THR A 47 0.71 -8.15 -7.26
CA THR A 47 1.64 -9.17 -7.76
C THR A 47 0.86 -10.27 -8.47
N GLU A 48 1.56 -11.17 -9.14
CA GLU A 48 0.93 -12.33 -9.78
C GLU A 48 0.32 -13.30 -8.75
N TYR A 49 0.75 -13.23 -7.51
CA TYR A 49 0.42 -14.21 -6.48
C TYR A 49 -0.41 -13.63 -5.35
N ASP A 50 -0.32 -12.32 -5.12
CA ASP A 50 -0.94 -11.68 -3.97
C ASP A 50 -1.51 -10.32 -4.30
N ASP A 51 -2.62 -10.01 -3.62
CA ASP A 51 -3.24 -8.69 -3.67
C ASP A 51 -2.63 -7.73 -2.64
N VAL A 52 -1.94 -8.29 -1.63
CA VAL A 52 -1.31 -7.52 -0.56
C VAL A 52 0.20 -7.67 -0.68
N ILE A 53 0.90 -6.54 -0.63
CA ILE A 53 2.36 -6.55 -0.63
C ILE A 53 2.87 -6.13 0.74
N GLY A 54 3.89 -6.82 1.20
CA GLY A 54 4.51 -6.55 2.50
C GLY A 54 5.92 -5.99 2.36
N HIS A 55 6.50 -5.63 3.50
CA HIS A 55 7.90 -5.17 3.60
C HIS A 55 8.22 -3.96 2.73
N LYS A 56 7.26 -3.04 2.60
CA LYS A 56 7.44 -1.82 1.80
C LYS A 56 7.88 -0.66 2.67
N SER A 57 8.80 0.14 2.14
CA SER A 57 9.25 1.37 2.78
C SER A 57 8.18 2.45 2.70
N TRP A 58 8.33 3.49 3.52
CA TRP A 58 7.43 4.64 3.45
C TRP A 58 7.48 5.33 2.07
N ASP A 59 8.66 5.39 1.45
CA ASP A 59 8.79 5.97 0.10
C ASP A 59 7.98 5.19 -0.93
N ALA A 60 7.99 3.86 -0.85
CA ALA A 60 7.17 3.02 -1.72
C ALA A 60 5.68 3.23 -1.46
N VAL A 61 5.29 3.38 -0.19
CA VAL A 61 3.91 3.66 0.18
C VAL A 61 3.45 5.00 -0.39
N LYS A 62 4.27 6.04 -0.26
CA LYS A 62 3.96 7.36 -0.81
C LYS A 62 3.74 7.30 -2.31
N PHE A 63 4.59 6.58 -3.01
CA PHE A 63 4.45 6.41 -4.46
C PHE A 63 3.10 5.78 -4.81
N ILE A 64 2.71 4.73 -4.08
CA ILE A 64 1.43 4.06 -4.30
C ILE A 64 0.27 5.01 -4.03
N LEU A 65 0.31 5.74 -2.92
CA LEU A 65 -0.74 6.70 -2.57
C LEU A 65 -0.89 7.78 -3.64
N GLU A 66 0.21 8.31 -4.15
CA GLU A 66 0.20 9.32 -5.21
C GLU A 66 -0.42 8.77 -6.49
N LYS A 67 -0.04 7.56 -6.90
CA LYS A 67 -0.60 6.92 -8.09
C LYS A 67 -2.11 6.72 -7.97
N VAL A 68 -2.57 6.26 -6.83
CA VAL A 68 -4.01 6.04 -6.60
C VAL A 68 -4.75 7.38 -6.61
N ASN A 69 -4.21 8.38 -5.92
CA ASN A 69 -4.83 9.71 -5.87
C ASN A 69 -4.92 10.37 -7.25
N ASP A 70 -3.92 10.15 -8.09
CA ASP A 70 -3.86 10.75 -9.43
C ASP A 70 -4.74 10.03 -10.45
N GLY A 71 -5.42 8.96 -10.04
CA GLY A 71 -6.25 8.18 -10.96
C GLY A 71 -5.47 7.16 -11.79
N ASN A 72 -4.22 6.89 -11.42
CA ASN A 72 -3.31 6.01 -12.15
C ASN A 72 -3.06 4.68 -11.42
N ALA A 73 -3.99 4.26 -10.56
CA ALA A 73 -3.84 3.04 -9.76
C ALA A 73 -3.60 1.79 -10.63
N ILE A 74 -4.19 1.74 -11.81
CA ILE A 74 -4.03 0.60 -12.73
C ILE A 74 -2.56 0.40 -13.13
N ASP A 75 -1.76 1.45 -13.12
CA ASP A 75 -0.33 1.34 -13.41
C ASP A 75 0.42 0.49 -12.38
N LEU A 76 -0.19 0.27 -11.22
CA LEU A 76 0.38 -0.53 -10.14
C LEU A 76 0.11 -2.03 -10.31
N GLU A 77 -0.84 -2.40 -11.19
CA GLU A 77 -1.23 -3.80 -11.36
C GLU A 77 -0.06 -4.65 -11.83
N LEU A 78 0.20 -5.73 -11.09
CA LEU A 78 1.27 -6.69 -11.36
C LEU A 78 2.68 -6.09 -11.40
N ASN A 79 2.90 -4.93 -10.79
CA ASN A 79 4.20 -4.27 -10.78
C ASN A 79 5.06 -4.65 -9.56
N TYR A 80 4.55 -5.45 -8.68
CA TYR A 80 5.22 -5.88 -7.47
C TYR A 80 5.24 -7.41 -7.41
#